data_5ec70c10f431552c67863b8a10186951
#
_entry.id   5ec70c10f431552c67863b8a10186951
#
_cell.length_a   1.000
_cell.length_b   1.000
_cell.length_c   1.000
_cell.angle_alpha   90.00
_cell.angle_beta   90.00
_cell.angle_gamma   90.00
#
_symmetry.space_group_name_H-M   'P 1'
#
loop_
_entity.id
_entity.type
_entity.pdbx_description
1 polymer ?
#
loop_
_entity_poly.entity_id
_entity_poly.type
_entity_poly.pdbx_seq_one_letter_code
_entity_poly.pdbx_strand_id
1 'polypeptide(L)'
;MDTKKQAALAAVENKKELLQQVADSIWAYAELSLQEYRSAALYEQVLEEEGFTVEKGICGIETAFSSSFGSGRPVIGILGEYDALSGLSQAGYAIKETPLVPGAPGHGCGHN
;
A
#
# COMPACT_ATOMS: atom_id res chain seq x y z
N MET A 1 -20.63 -13.75 17.51
CA MET A 1 -19.52 -12.80 17.25
C MET A 1 -19.93 -11.43 17.75
N ASP A 2 -19.02 -10.72 18.36
CA ASP A 2 -19.22 -9.34 18.82
C ASP A 2 -19.63 -8.43 17.66
N THR A 3 -20.64 -7.57 17.87
CA THR A 3 -21.18 -6.64 16.87
C THR A 3 -20.12 -5.69 16.31
N LYS A 4 -19.13 -5.28 17.13
CA LYS A 4 -18.01 -4.45 16.68
C LYS A 4 -17.09 -5.19 15.70
N LYS A 5 -16.82 -6.47 15.96
CA LYS A 5 -16.05 -7.31 15.04
C LYS A 5 -16.79 -7.55 13.73
N GLN A 6 -18.08 -7.77 13.78
CA GLN A 6 -18.93 -7.91 12.59
C GLN A 6 -18.90 -6.63 11.74
N ALA A 7 -19.03 -5.47 12.39
CA ALA A 7 -18.97 -4.18 11.70
C ALA A 7 -17.61 -3.95 11.04
N ALA A 8 -16.50 -4.32 11.72
CA ALA A 8 -15.17 -4.23 11.16
C ALA A 8 -14.98 -5.14 9.93
N LEU A 9 -15.44 -6.38 10.01
CA LEU A 9 -15.40 -7.33 8.89
C LEU A 9 -16.22 -6.83 7.69
N ALA A 10 -17.41 -6.30 7.95
CA ALA A 10 -18.25 -5.71 6.90
C ALA A 10 -17.60 -4.49 6.26
N ALA A 11 -16.93 -3.63 7.05
CA ALA A 11 -16.20 -2.48 6.54
C ALA A 11 -15.05 -2.90 5.62
N VAL A 12 -14.29 -3.93 5.98
CA VAL A 12 -13.22 -4.48 5.13
C VAL A 12 -13.79 -5.05 3.83
N GLU A 13 -14.87 -5.83 3.90
CA GLU A 13 -15.51 -6.39 2.70
C GLU A 13 -16.03 -5.30 1.76
N ASN A 14 -16.61 -4.23 2.30
CA ASN A 14 -17.07 -3.09 1.52
C ASN A 14 -15.91 -2.31 0.81
N LYS A 15 -14.68 -2.45 1.29
CA LYS A 15 -13.49 -1.84 0.70
C LYS A 15 -12.67 -2.79 -0.18
N LYS A 16 -13.12 -4.01 -0.36
CA LYS A 16 -12.38 -5.06 -1.07
C LYS A 16 -11.90 -4.65 -2.45
N GLU A 17 -12.77 -4.06 -3.26
CA GLU A 17 -12.41 -3.60 -4.61
C GLU A 17 -11.34 -2.51 -4.58
N LEU A 18 -11.48 -1.53 -3.68
CA LEU A 18 -10.49 -0.47 -3.50
C LEU A 18 -9.15 -1.04 -3.07
N LEU A 19 -9.14 -1.92 -2.09
CA LEU A 19 -7.91 -2.56 -1.59
C LEU A 19 -7.22 -3.36 -2.70
N GLN A 20 -7.97 -4.10 -3.50
CA GLN A 20 -7.43 -4.85 -4.63
C GLN A 20 -6.87 -3.94 -5.71
N GLN A 21 -7.55 -2.85 -6.06
CA GLN A 21 -7.07 -1.88 -7.03
C GLN A 21 -5.76 -1.21 -6.59
N VAL A 22 -5.65 -0.85 -5.30
CA VAL A 22 -4.42 -0.28 -4.74
C VAL A 22 -3.28 -1.29 -4.82
N ALA A 23 -3.51 -2.52 -4.35
CA ALA A 23 -2.50 -3.58 -4.37
C ALA A 23 -2.04 -3.91 -5.79
N ASP A 24 -2.94 -4.04 -6.74
CA ASP A 24 -2.61 -4.33 -8.15
C ASP A 24 -1.86 -3.17 -8.81
N SER A 25 -2.21 -1.93 -8.48
CA SER A 25 -1.51 -0.75 -8.98
C SER A 25 -0.07 -0.69 -8.48
N ILE A 26 0.14 -0.90 -7.19
CA ILE A 26 1.48 -0.89 -6.59
C ILE A 26 2.32 -2.07 -7.09
N TRP A 27 1.71 -3.23 -7.29
CA TRP A 27 2.36 -4.36 -7.97
C TRP A 27 2.89 -3.95 -9.35
N ALA A 28 2.07 -3.27 -10.14
CA ALA A 28 2.44 -2.82 -11.48
C ALA A 28 3.52 -1.72 -11.47
N TYR A 29 3.49 -0.83 -10.47
CA TYR A 29 4.52 0.22 -10.34
C TYR A 29 5.90 -0.37 -10.02
N ALA A 30 5.98 -1.35 -9.17
CA ALA A 30 7.20 -2.08 -8.83
C ALA A 30 8.40 -1.14 -8.60
N GLU A 31 8.26 -0.19 -7.70
CA GLU A 31 9.24 0.86 -7.43
C GLU A 31 10.18 0.45 -6.29
N LEU A 32 11.48 0.68 -6.49
CA LEU A 32 12.50 0.37 -5.50
C LEU A 32 12.45 1.33 -4.30
N SER A 33 13.04 0.90 -3.19
CA SER A 33 13.17 1.69 -1.96
C SER A 33 13.72 3.10 -2.24
N LEU A 34 13.10 4.10 -1.63
CA LEU A 34 13.34 5.54 -1.80
C LEU A 34 12.99 6.10 -3.18
N GLN A 35 12.41 5.29 -4.05
CA GLN A 35 11.95 5.66 -5.40
C GLN A 35 10.46 5.34 -5.60
N GLU A 36 9.72 5.10 -4.52
CA GLU A 36 8.31 4.71 -4.54
C GLU A 36 7.36 5.89 -4.76
N TYR A 37 7.67 6.75 -5.74
CA TYR A 37 6.94 8.00 -5.97
C TYR A 37 5.47 7.80 -6.32
N ARG A 38 5.18 6.85 -7.20
CA ARG A 38 3.80 6.55 -7.63
C ARG A 38 3.02 5.81 -6.55
N SER A 39 3.68 4.88 -5.89
CA SER A 39 3.08 4.11 -4.79
C SER A 39 2.73 5.02 -3.60
N ALA A 40 3.65 5.89 -3.18
CA ALA A 40 3.40 6.87 -2.14
C ALA A 40 2.25 7.81 -2.51
N ALA A 41 2.27 8.37 -3.73
CA ALA A 41 1.21 9.27 -4.19
C ALA A 41 -0.17 8.60 -4.22
N LEU A 42 -0.24 7.33 -4.63
CA LEU A 42 -1.49 6.57 -4.62
C LEU A 42 -2.02 6.36 -3.21
N TYR A 43 -1.17 5.91 -2.27
CA TYR A 43 -1.56 5.74 -0.87
C TYR A 43 -2.02 7.05 -0.24
N GLU A 44 -1.26 8.12 -0.44
CA GLU A 44 -1.59 9.44 0.08
C GLU A 44 -2.96 9.90 -0.41
N GLN A 45 -3.22 9.79 -1.70
CA GLN A 45 -4.51 10.15 -2.30
C GLN A 45 -5.65 9.32 -1.72
N VAL A 46 -5.52 7.99 -1.70
CA VAL A 46 -6.57 7.09 -1.20
C VAL A 46 -6.87 7.37 0.27
N LEU A 47 -5.84 7.58 1.10
CA LEU A 47 -6.03 7.87 2.51
C LEU A 47 -6.71 9.22 2.74
N GLU A 48 -6.34 10.25 1.97
CA GLU A 48 -7.00 11.56 2.00
C GLU A 48 -8.48 11.44 1.62
N GLU A 49 -8.80 10.70 0.55
CA GLU A 49 -10.18 10.45 0.11
C GLU A 49 -11.00 9.68 1.15
N GLU A 50 -10.37 8.81 1.93
CA GLU A 50 -10.99 8.06 3.03
C GLU A 50 -11.06 8.85 4.36
N GLY A 51 -10.64 10.11 4.36
CA GLY A 51 -10.79 11.02 5.50
C GLY A 51 -9.61 11.06 6.46
N PHE A 52 -8.46 10.51 6.09
CA PHE A 52 -7.23 10.64 6.87
C PHE A 52 -6.56 12.00 6.64
N THR A 53 -5.87 12.49 7.65
CA THR A 53 -4.93 13.60 7.52
C THR A 53 -3.56 13.04 7.17
N VAL A 54 -3.01 13.44 6.03
CA VAL A 54 -1.75 12.91 5.51
C VAL A 54 -0.66 13.96 5.62
N GLU A 55 0.48 13.57 6.19
CA GLU A 55 1.71 14.36 6.27
C GLU A 55 2.76 13.71 5.38
N LYS A 56 3.23 14.43 4.36
CA LYS A 56 4.15 13.93 3.34
C LYS A 56 5.60 14.31 3.64
N GLY A 57 6.55 13.54 3.13
CA GLY A 57 7.97 13.86 3.25
C GLY A 57 8.53 13.73 4.66
N ILE A 58 8.07 12.75 5.43
CA ILE A 58 8.50 12.52 6.81
C ILE A 58 10.02 12.36 6.87
N CYS A 59 10.64 13.07 7.81
CA CYS A 59 12.10 13.07 8.02
C CYS A 59 12.92 13.43 6.78
N GLY A 60 12.34 14.19 5.84
CA GLY A 60 13.01 14.57 4.59
C GLY A 60 13.06 13.45 3.54
N ILE A 61 12.39 12.35 3.77
CA ILE A 61 12.26 11.25 2.79
C ILE A 61 11.02 11.51 1.94
N GLU A 62 11.21 11.84 0.68
CA GLU A 62 10.16 12.28 -0.23
C GLU A 62 9.03 11.26 -0.39
N THR A 63 9.35 9.97 -0.35
CA THR A 63 8.38 8.87 -0.48
C THR A 63 7.84 8.36 0.85
N ALA A 64 8.21 8.97 1.98
CA ALA A 64 7.68 8.61 3.30
C ALA A 64 6.51 9.52 3.67
N PHE A 65 5.48 8.94 4.23
CA PHE A 65 4.33 9.69 4.74
C PHE A 65 3.82 9.11 6.06
N SER A 66 3.08 9.92 6.78
CA SER A 66 2.30 9.51 7.95
C SER A 66 0.85 9.92 7.73
N SER A 67 -0.07 9.09 8.13
CA SER A 67 -1.49 9.44 8.09
C SER A 67 -2.15 9.16 9.43
N SER A 68 -3.13 9.96 9.80
CA SER A 68 -3.84 9.83 11.05
C SER A 68 -5.34 9.97 10.88
N PHE A 69 -6.09 9.24 11.68
CA PHE A 69 -7.54 9.27 11.70
C PHE A 69 -8.04 9.21 13.14
N GLY A 70 -9.05 10.03 13.45
CA GLY A 70 -9.62 10.05 14.78
C GLY A 70 -8.84 10.90 15.77
N SER A 71 -9.18 10.77 17.05
CA SER A 71 -8.58 11.52 18.15
C SER A 71 -8.67 10.74 19.45
N GLY A 72 -7.96 11.22 20.46
CA GLY A 72 -8.00 10.64 21.81
C GLY A 72 -6.94 9.56 22.04
N ARG A 73 -7.20 8.73 23.02
CA ARG A 73 -6.28 7.65 23.47
C ARG A 73 -7.01 6.34 23.65
N PRO A 74 -6.36 5.18 23.47
CA PRO A 74 -4.95 5.04 23.05
C PRO A 74 -4.73 5.47 21.61
N VAL A 75 -3.47 5.77 21.24
CA VAL A 75 -3.03 5.96 19.86
C VAL A 75 -2.41 4.67 19.39
N ILE A 76 -2.93 4.11 18.30
CA ILE A 76 -2.45 2.85 17.71
C ILE A 76 -1.71 3.18 16.42
N GLY A 77 -0.46 2.73 16.32
CA GLY A 77 0.36 2.87 15.13
C GLY A 77 0.37 1.60 14.30
N ILE A 78 0.26 1.76 12.98
CA ILE A 78 0.41 0.69 12.00
C ILE A 78 1.55 1.09 11.06
N LEU A 79 2.57 0.25 10.94
CA LEU A 79 3.68 0.45 10.03
C LEU A 79 3.46 -0.36 8.76
N GLY A 80 3.64 0.27 7.61
CA GLY A 80 3.57 -0.37 6.30
C GLY A 80 4.79 -0.02 5.44
N GLU A 81 5.07 -0.88 4.49
CA GLU A 81 6.11 -0.71 3.48
C GLU A 81 5.49 -0.97 2.11
N TYR A 82 6.07 -0.40 1.04
CA TYR A 82 5.55 -0.59 -0.32
C TYR A 82 6.63 -0.58 -1.40
N ASP A 83 7.87 -0.87 -1.02
CA ASP A 83 9.00 -1.01 -1.94
C ASP A 83 9.03 -2.38 -2.63
N ALA A 84 9.46 -2.38 -3.87
CA ALA A 84 9.75 -3.58 -4.64
C ALA A 84 11.23 -3.98 -4.52
N LEU A 85 11.55 -5.18 -4.97
CA LEU A 85 12.91 -5.72 -4.99
C LEU A 85 13.48 -5.75 -6.40
N SER A 86 14.79 -5.52 -6.51
CA SER A 86 15.50 -5.57 -7.79
C SER A 86 15.43 -6.95 -8.43
N GLY A 87 15.21 -7.00 -9.74
CA GLY A 87 15.29 -8.23 -10.54
C GLY A 87 14.11 -9.19 -10.39
N LEU A 88 13.04 -8.81 -9.72
CA LEU A 88 11.89 -9.67 -9.42
C LEU A 88 10.61 -9.33 -10.19
N SER A 89 10.73 -8.74 -11.37
CA SER A 89 9.58 -8.44 -12.22
C SER A 89 8.74 -9.70 -12.47
N GLN A 90 7.44 -9.60 -12.23
CA GLN A 90 6.52 -10.73 -12.34
C GLN A 90 5.13 -10.25 -12.77
N ALA A 91 4.52 -10.99 -13.67
CA ALA A 91 3.11 -10.80 -14.02
C ALA A 91 2.21 -11.15 -12.83
N GLY A 92 1.22 -10.30 -12.55
CA GLY A 92 0.23 -10.58 -11.53
C GLY A 92 -0.60 -11.82 -11.89
N TYR A 93 -1.02 -12.59 -10.88
CA TYR A 93 -1.88 -13.77 -11.02
C TYR A 93 -1.29 -14.94 -11.84
N ALA A 94 -0.01 -14.86 -12.25
CA ALA A 94 0.66 -15.94 -12.95
C ALA A 94 1.16 -17.01 -11.96
N ILE A 95 1.02 -18.27 -12.33
CA ILE A 95 1.45 -19.42 -11.52
C ILE A 95 2.87 -19.88 -11.86
N LYS A 96 3.50 -19.27 -12.85
CA LYS A 96 4.88 -19.53 -13.27
C LYS A 96 5.67 -18.25 -13.23
N GLU A 97 6.98 -18.35 -13.14
CA GLU A 97 7.88 -17.23 -13.35
C GLU A 97 7.62 -16.62 -14.73
N THR A 98 7.11 -15.39 -14.72
CA THR A 98 6.72 -14.65 -15.93
C THR A 98 7.10 -13.19 -15.77
N PRO A 99 8.38 -12.84 -15.95
CA PRO A 99 8.80 -11.42 -15.87
C PRO A 99 8.07 -10.58 -16.91
N LEU A 100 7.52 -9.44 -16.48
CA LEU A 100 6.96 -8.44 -17.42
C LEU A 100 8.08 -7.75 -18.19
N VAL A 101 9.14 -7.37 -17.46
CA VAL A 101 10.36 -6.81 -18.02
C VAL A 101 11.54 -7.53 -17.39
N PRO A 102 12.28 -8.37 -18.12
CA PRO A 102 13.41 -9.12 -17.57
C PRO A 102 14.43 -8.21 -16.86
N GLY A 103 14.80 -8.54 -15.62
CA GLY A 103 15.73 -7.79 -14.81
C GLY A 103 15.15 -6.56 -14.09
N ALA A 104 13.90 -6.18 -14.37
CA ALA A 104 13.22 -5.08 -13.69
C ALA A 104 12.76 -5.45 -12.27
N PRO A 105 12.43 -4.45 -11.43
CA PRO A 105 11.93 -4.70 -10.08
C PRO A 105 10.57 -5.42 -10.04
N GLY A 106 10.28 -6.06 -8.92
CA GLY A 106 8.99 -6.69 -8.65
C GLY A 106 8.75 -6.90 -7.15
N HIS A 107 7.49 -7.13 -6.78
CA HIS A 107 7.06 -7.28 -5.39
C HIS A 107 7.23 -8.70 -4.85
N GLY A 108 8.46 -9.20 -4.83
CA GLY A 108 8.78 -10.53 -4.31
C GLY A 108 8.53 -10.71 -2.80
N CYS A 109 8.50 -9.64 -2.03
CA CYS A 109 8.14 -9.64 -0.61
C CYS A 109 6.66 -9.36 -0.34
N GLY A 110 5.88 -9.05 -1.38
CA GLY A 110 4.44 -8.76 -1.22
C GLY A 110 4.15 -7.45 -0.49
N HIS A 111 4.94 -6.41 -0.72
CA HIS A 111 4.74 -5.07 -0.17
C HIS A 111 3.74 -4.22 -0.98
N ASN A 112 3.05 -4.81 -1.92
CA ASN A 112 2.04 -4.15 -2.76
C ASN A 112 0.67 -3.96 -2.12
#